data_0868a4c095496f2f8f5ae9549121d039
#
_entry.id   0868a4c095496f2f8f5ae9549121d039
#
_cell.length_a   1.000
_cell.length_b   1.000
_cell.length_c   1.000
_cell.angle_alpha   90.00
_cell.angle_beta   90.00
_cell.angle_gamma   90.00
#
_symmetry.space_group_name_H-M   'P 1'
#
loop_
_entity.id
_entity.type
_entity.pdbx_description
1 polymer ?
#
loop_
_entity_poly.entity_id
_entity_poly.type
_entity_poly.pdbx_seq_one_letter_code
_entity_poly.pdbx_strand_id
1 'polypeptide(L)'
;MKKILFILTMLAAFLISSVAMAASSLIDNADLLSPRQEREVLQFLEQVERSHNVRVAVVTMPTIGNSSTAAFADKLVDEVYNDGAKGNMVLLQVIDQRKWYISTDGKLKEITGTSDAVNYMSKAFVPYLSKGD
;
A
#
# COMPACT_ATOMS: atom_id res chain seq x y z
N MET A 1 -41.66 -7.14 3.17
CA MET A 1 -41.07 -7.88 2.06
C MET A 1 -40.23 -7.00 1.13
N LYS A 2 -40.72 -5.86 0.68
CA LYS A 2 -39.93 -4.95 -0.19
C LYS A 2 -38.63 -4.42 0.44
N LYS A 3 -38.60 -4.19 1.75
CA LYS A 3 -37.42 -3.70 2.47
C LYS A 3 -36.29 -4.75 2.57
N ILE A 4 -36.65 -6.02 2.73
CA ILE A 4 -35.69 -7.12 2.81
C ILE A 4 -35.07 -7.37 1.44
N LEU A 5 -35.82 -7.31 0.36
CA LEU A 5 -35.36 -7.46 -1.00
C LEU A 5 -34.36 -6.35 -1.38
N PHE A 6 -34.67 -5.10 -0.98
CA PHE A 6 -33.82 -3.94 -1.21
C PHE A 6 -32.48 -4.05 -0.48
N ILE A 7 -32.48 -4.50 0.78
CA ILE A 7 -31.27 -4.71 1.59
C ILE A 7 -30.41 -5.81 0.97
N LEU A 8 -31.02 -6.88 0.51
CA LEU A 8 -30.31 -7.99 -0.15
C LEU A 8 -29.66 -7.54 -1.45
N THR A 9 -30.33 -6.70 -2.23
CA THR A 9 -29.81 -6.18 -3.49
C THR A 9 -28.62 -5.23 -3.26
N MET A 10 -28.71 -4.37 -2.24
CA MET A 10 -27.60 -3.49 -1.87
C MET A 10 -26.39 -4.26 -1.35
N LEU A 11 -26.60 -5.32 -0.57
CA LEU A 11 -25.52 -6.17 -0.06
C LEU A 11 -24.79 -6.90 -1.20
N ALA A 12 -25.53 -7.41 -2.17
CA ALA A 12 -24.98 -8.07 -3.34
C ALA A 12 -24.16 -7.09 -4.20
N ALA A 13 -24.63 -5.87 -4.40
CA ALA A 13 -23.92 -4.82 -5.13
C ALA A 13 -22.63 -4.42 -4.43
N PHE A 14 -22.63 -4.34 -3.10
CA PHE A 14 -21.45 -4.03 -2.31
C PHE A 14 -20.38 -5.13 -2.43
N LEU A 15 -20.79 -6.40 -2.37
CA LEU A 15 -19.87 -7.54 -2.53
C LEU A 15 -19.23 -7.57 -3.93
N ILE A 16 -20.01 -7.28 -4.97
CA ILE A 16 -19.49 -7.22 -6.35
C ILE A 16 -18.48 -6.09 -6.49
N SER A 17 -18.75 -4.93 -5.91
CA SER A 17 -17.82 -3.79 -5.93
C SER A 17 -16.51 -4.09 -5.22
N SER A 18 -16.53 -4.79 -4.08
CA SER A 18 -15.32 -5.12 -3.33
C SER A 18 -14.42 -6.15 -4.04
N VAL A 19 -15.01 -7.04 -4.84
CA VAL A 19 -14.25 -8.02 -5.62
C VAL A 19 -13.61 -7.39 -6.87
N ALA A 20 -14.25 -6.36 -7.45
CA ALA A 20 -13.79 -5.74 -8.70
C ALA A 20 -12.67 -4.72 -8.51
N MET A 21 -12.43 -4.23 -7.28
CA MET A 21 -11.48 -3.14 -7.03
C MET A 21 -10.30 -3.61 -6.19
N ALA A 22 -9.14 -3.77 -6.83
CA ALA A 22 -7.87 -3.92 -6.12
C ALA A 22 -7.56 -2.61 -5.36
N ALA A 23 -6.90 -2.71 -4.21
CA ALA A 23 -6.45 -1.56 -3.46
C ALA A 23 -5.47 -0.73 -4.30
N SER A 24 -5.55 0.59 -4.21
CA SER A 24 -4.62 1.50 -4.88
C SER A 24 -3.20 1.27 -4.37
N SER A 25 -2.22 1.34 -5.26
CA SER A 25 -0.80 1.25 -4.90
C SER A 25 -0.30 2.46 -4.10
N LEU A 26 -1.06 3.55 -4.09
CA LEU A 26 -0.78 4.69 -3.22
C LEU A 26 -2.03 4.99 -2.38
N ILE A 27 -1.85 5.00 -1.07
CA ILE A 27 -2.87 5.45 -0.10
C ILE A 27 -2.20 6.48 0.82
N ASP A 28 -2.53 7.74 0.63
CA ASP A 28 -1.95 8.84 1.40
C ASP A 28 -2.97 9.36 2.43
N ASN A 29 -3.29 8.55 3.43
CA ASN A 29 -4.26 8.90 4.47
C ASN A 29 -3.74 9.98 5.42
N ALA A 30 -2.44 10.15 5.52
CA ALA A 30 -1.83 11.21 6.34
C ALA A 30 -1.72 12.54 5.60
N ASP A 31 -2.12 12.59 4.34
CA ASP A 31 -2.09 13.80 3.49
C ASP A 31 -0.71 14.47 3.46
N LEU A 32 0.32 13.66 3.24
CA LEU A 32 1.71 14.13 3.16
C LEU A 32 2.09 14.63 1.76
N LEU A 33 1.38 14.17 0.74
CA LEU A 33 1.67 14.47 -0.64
C LEU A 33 0.64 15.45 -1.21
N SER A 34 1.09 16.37 -2.06
CA SER A 34 0.19 17.18 -2.87
C SER A 34 -0.49 16.32 -3.94
N PRO A 35 -1.63 16.76 -4.52
CA PRO A 35 -2.26 16.02 -5.62
C PRO A 35 -1.33 15.72 -6.79
N ARG A 36 -0.42 16.63 -7.10
CA ARG A 36 0.60 16.42 -8.13
C ARG A 36 1.59 15.33 -7.74
N GLN A 37 2.08 15.37 -6.51
CA GLN A 37 3.01 14.36 -5.99
C GLN A 37 2.35 12.99 -5.93
N GLU A 38 1.08 12.92 -5.52
CA GLU A 38 0.32 11.66 -5.52
C GLU A 38 0.26 11.03 -6.92
N ARG A 39 -0.02 11.84 -7.94
CA ARG A 39 -0.05 11.35 -9.32
C ARG A 39 1.32 10.85 -9.79
N GLU A 40 2.37 11.58 -9.48
CA GLU A 40 3.73 11.21 -9.86
C GLU A 40 4.18 9.91 -9.19
N VAL A 41 3.92 9.77 -7.89
CA VAL A 41 4.24 8.56 -7.14
C VAL A 41 3.43 7.36 -7.65
N LEU A 42 2.14 7.54 -7.87
CA LEU A 42 1.27 6.47 -8.36
C LEU A 42 1.70 5.99 -9.75
N GLN A 43 2.02 6.90 -10.67
CA GLN A 43 2.52 6.54 -11.99
C GLN A 43 3.83 5.75 -11.92
N PHE A 44 4.73 6.16 -11.04
CA PHE A 44 5.99 5.46 -10.82
C PHE A 44 5.75 4.04 -10.28
N LEU A 45 4.89 3.89 -9.27
CA LEU A 45 4.56 2.59 -8.71
C LEU A 45 3.94 1.66 -9.76
N GLU A 46 2.98 2.16 -10.52
CA GLU A 46 2.34 1.39 -11.59
C GLU A 46 3.33 0.97 -12.68
N GLN A 47 4.28 1.82 -13.02
CA GLN A 47 5.33 1.49 -13.98
C GLN A 47 6.24 0.37 -13.46
N VAL A 48 6.65 0.42 -12.20
CA VAL A 48 7.45 -0.63 -11.57
C VAL A 48 6.67 -1.95 -11.54
N GLU A 49 5.41 -1.90 -11.17
CA GLU A 49 4.54 -3.08 -11.13
C GLU A 49 4.44 -3.77 -12.50
N ARG A 50 4.21 -2.98 -13.55
CA ARG A 50 4.12 -3.52 -14.91
C ARG A 50 5.45 -4.03 -15.44
N SER A 51 6.54 -3.32 -15.17
CA SER A 51 7.86 -3.69 -15.69
C SER A 51 8.44 -4.94 -15.04
N HIS A 52 8.12 -5.17 -13.77
CA HIS A 52 8.70 -6.25 -12.98
C HIS A 52 7.70 -7.31 -12.55
N ASN A 53 6.43 -7.15 -12.90
CA ASN A 53 5.35 -8.07 -12.53
C ASN A 53 5.27 -8.29 -11.01
N VAL A 54 5.38 -7.21 -10.26
CA VAL A 54 5.33 -7.18 -8.79
C VAL A 54 4.19 -6.27 -8.34
N ARG A 55 3.86 -6.32 -7.05
CA ARG A 55 2.97 -5.36 -6.41
C ARG A 55 3.79 -4.50 -5.46
N VAL A 56 3.77 -3.19 -5.65
CA VAL A 56 4.51 -2.23 -4.81
C VAL A 56 3.56 -1.14 -4.37
N ALA A 57 3.41 -0.95 -3.06
CA ALA A 57 2.50 0.05 -2.52
C ALA A 57 3.17 0.98 -1.53
N VAL A 58 2.71 2.22 -1.50
CA VAL A 58 3.06 3.23 -0.49
C VAL A 58 1.79 3.59 0.27
N VAL A 59 1.84 3.47 1.59
CA VAL A 59 0.71 3.76 2.48
C VAL A 59 1.18 4.70 3.58
N THR A 60 0.48 5.82 3.74
CA THR A 60 0.69 6.73 4.86
C THR A 60 -0.54 6.71 5.77
N MET A 61 -0.33 6.69 7.08
CA MET A 61 -1.37 6.66 8.09
C MET A 61 -1.10 7.70 9.17
N PRO A 62 -2.10 8.51 9.56
CA PRO A 62 -1.94 9.39 10.73
C PRO A 62 -1.70 8.58 12.00
N THR A 63 -2.40 7.47 12.14
CA THR A 63 -2.32 6.56 13.28
C THR A 63 -2.72 5.15 12.85
N ILE A 64 -2.21 4.15 13.54
CA ILE A 64 -2.62 2.74 13.42
C ILE A 64 -3.01 2.17 14.80
N GLY A 65 -3.32 3.04 15.76
CA GLY A 65 -3.68 2.64 17.12
C GLY A 65 -2.52 2.01 17.86
N ASN A 66 -2.76 0.86 18.49
CA ASN A 66 -1.76 0.16 19.30
C ASN A 66 -0.86 -0.80 18.51
N SER A 67 -1.10 -0.95 17.20
CA SER A 67 -0.27 -1.81 16.37
C SER A 67 1.11 -1.21 16.15
N SER A 68 2.13 -2.06 16.05
CA SER A 68 3.45 -1.59 15.61
C SER A 68 3.46 -1.32 14.12
N THR A 69 4.32 -0.40 13.68
CA THR A 69 4.48 -0.08 12.26
C THR A 69 4.87 -1.33 11.45
N ALA A 70 5.80 -2.13 11.96
CA ALA A 70 6.23 -3.36 11.29
C ALA A 70 5.10 -4.38 11.15
N ALA A 71 4.36 -4.64 12.22
CA ALA A 71 3.26 -5.61 12.20
C ALA A 71 2.14 -5.18 11.25
N PHE A 72 1.82 -3.89 11.23
CA PHE A 72 0.80 -3.36 10.33
C PHE A 72 1.22 -3.45 8.86
N ALA A 73 2.49 -3.14 8.56
CA ALA A 73 3.03 -3.28 7.21
C ALA A 73 3.03 -4.74 6.74
N ASP A 74 3.42 -5.68 7.59
CA ASP A 74 3.39 -7.11 7.28
C ASP A 74 1.97 -7.59 6.98
N LYS A 75 1.00 -7.12 7.74
CA LYS A 75 -0.42 -7.42 7.51
C LYS A 75 -0.92 -6.88 6.18
N LEU A 76 -0.48 -5.67 5.78
CA LEU A 76 -0.83 -5.11 4.48
C LEU A 76 -0.30 -5.97 3.33
N VAL A 77 0.92 -6.47 3.44
CA VAL A 77 1.50 -7.38 2.43
C VAL A 77 0.72 -8.70 2.38
N ASP A 78 0.36 -9.25 3.54
CA ASP A 78 -0.31 -10.55 3.60
C ASP A 78 -1.78 -10.50 3.14
N GLU A 79 -2.50 -9.44 3.47
CA GLU A 79 -3.95 -9.37 3.31
C GLU A 79 -4.44 -8.45 2.17
N VAL A 80 -3.68 -7.43 1.82
CA VAL A 80 -4.12 -6.40 0.86
C VAL A 80 -3.27 -6.40 -0.41
N TYR A 81 -1.96 -6.31 -0.27
CA TYR A 81 -1.03 -6.19 -1.39
C TYR A 81 -0.29 -7.51 -1.61
N ASN A 82 -1.04 -8.54 -2.01
CA ASN A 82 -0.53 -9.90 -2.17
C ASN A 82 -0.73 -10.48 -3.57
N ASP A 83 -1.09 -9.63 -4.54
CA ASP A 83 -1.45 -10.06 -5.89
C ASP A 83 -0.30 -9.92 -6.92
N GLY A 84 0.89 -9.54 -6.49
CA GLY A 84 2.06 -9.48 -7.36
C GLY A 84 2.59 -10.87 -7.70
N ALA A 85 2.67 -11.20 -8.99
CA ALA A 85 3.06 -12.53 -9.43
C ALA A 85 4.48 -12.90 -9.03
N LYS A 86 5.40 -11.91 -9.06
CA LYS A 86 6.82 -12.11 -8.70
C LYS A 86 7.19 -11.57 -7.33
N GLY A 87 6.25 -11.02 -6.60
CA GLY A 87 6.49 -10.54 -5.24
C GLY A 87 5.69 -9.30 -4.88
N ASN A 88 5.72 -8.96 -3.60
CA ASN A 88 4.94 -7.87 -3.04
C ASN A 88 5.76 -7.06 -2.05
N MET A 89 5.56 -5.74 -2.05
CA MET A 89 6.26 -4.82 -1.16
C MET A 89 5.32 -3.69 -0.74
N VAL A 90 5.38 -3.31 0.52
CA VAL A 90 4.68 -2.13 1.05
C VAL A 90 5.68 -1.26 1.82
N LEU A 91 5.69 0.04 1.51
CA LEU A 91 6.30 1.06 2.36
C LEU A 91 5.18 1.72 3.16
N LEU A 92 5.26 1.63 4.48
CA LEU A 92 4.30 2.22 5.41
C LEU A 92 4.98 3.34 6.21
N GLN A 93 4.34 4.51 6.24
CA GLN A 93 4.70 5.65 7.09
C GLN A 93 3.59 5.89 8.10
N VAL A 94 3.91 5.91 9.40
CA VAL A 94 2.96 6.18 10.48
C VAL A 94 3.38 7.44 11.22
N ILE A 95 2.54 8.48 11.18
CA ILE A 95 2.91 9.83 11.64
C ILE A 95 3.01 9.91 13.15
N ASP A 96 2.02 9.40 13.89
CA ASP A 96 2.02 9.47 15.35
C ASP A 96 3.15 8.67 16.00
N GLN A 97 3.60 7.59 15.35
CA GLN A 97 4.74 6.79 15.81
C GLN A 97 6.08 7.31 15.29
N ARG A 98 6.07 8.23 14.33
CA ARG A 98 7.28 8.76 13.66
C ARG A 98 8.16 7.66 13.09
N LYS A 99 7.52 6.66 12.48
CA LYS A 99 8.20 5.48 11.95
C LYS A 99 7.74 5.19 10.53
N TRP A 100 8.65 4.61 9.78
CA TRP A 100 8.33 3.99 8.51
C TRP A 100 8.92 2.58 8.48
N TYR A 101 8.33 1.73 7.66
CA TYR A 101 8.76 0.35 7.53
C TYR A 101 8.48 -0.17 6.13
N ILE A 102 9.40 -0.95 5.58
CA ILE A 102 9.21 -1.64 4.31
C ILE A 102 9.05 -3.12 4.60
N SER A 103 7.89 -3.66 4.22
CA SER A 103 7.60 -5.09 4.31
C SER A 103 7.62 -5.70 2.91
N THR A 104 8.22 -6.87 2.76
CA THR A 104 8.27 -7.63 1.52
C THR A 104 7.90 -9.08 1.81
N ASP A 105 7.32 -9.76 0.81
CA ASP A 105 7.15 -11.20 0.90
C ASP A 105 8.44 -11.96 0.52
N GLY A 106 8.46 -13.27 0.73
CA GLY A 106 9.63 -14.09 0.47
C GLY A 106 10.09 -14.12 -0.98
N LYS A 107 9.15 -13.99 -1.92
CA LYS A 107 9.46 -14.01 -3.36
C LYS A 107 10.27 -12.80 -3.79
N LEU A 108 9.92 -11.62 -3.30
CA LEU A 108 10.63 -10.40 -3.65
C LEU A 108 12.03 -10.38 -3.02
N LYS A 109 12.17 -10.91 -1.82
CA LYS A 109 13.46 -11.08 -1.14
C LYS A 109 14.46 -11.91 -1.95
N GLU A 110 13.97 -12.96 -2.60
CA GLU A 110 14.80 -13.83 -3.44
C GLU A 110 15.29 -13.13 -4.70
N ILE A 111 14.46 -12.25 -5.28
CA ILE A 111 14.76 -11.59 -6.56
C ILE A 111 15.67 -10.38 -6.40
N THR A 112 15.47 -9.58 -5.35
CA THR A 112 16.09 -8.25 -5.26
C THR A 112 17.29 -8.19 -4.33
N GLY A 113 17.55 -9.21 -3.52
CA GLY A 113 18.45 -9.05 -2.38
C GLY A 113 17.93 -7.94 -1.47
N THR A 114 17.59 -8.27 -0.28
CA THR A 114 16.75 -7.47 0.63
C THR A 114 17.26 -6.04 0.87
N SER A 115 18.58 -5.84 0.85
CA SER A 115 19.18 -4.55 1.18
C SER A 115 19.03 -3.50 0.07
N ASP A 116 19.15 -3.89 -1.18
CA ASP A 116 19.18 -2.94 -2.30
C ASP A 116 17.78 -2.37 -2.60
N ALA A 117 16.75 -3.20 -2.54
CA ALA A 117 15.37 -2.74 -2.73
C ALA A 117 14.94 -1.78 -1.62
N VAL A 118 15.27 -2.09 -0.37
CA VAL A 118 14.96 -1.23 0.79
C VAL A 118 15.70 0.10 0.67
N ASN A 119 16.97 0.08 0.32
CA ASN A 119 17.77 1.29 0.14
C ASN A 119 17.24 2.15 -1.00
N TYR A 120 16.84 1.54 -2.11
CA TYR A 120 16.27 2.26 -3.24
C TYR A 120 14.95 2.93 -2.86
N MET A 121 14.05 2.19 -2.23
CA MET A 121 12.75 2.72 -1.78
C MET A 121 12.94 3.83 -0.75
N SER A 122 13.88 3.67 0.18
CA SER A 122 14.18 4.71 1.17
C SER A 122 14.69 5.98 0.51
N LYS A 123 15.58 5.88 -0.44
CA LYS A 123 16.12 7.06 -1.15
C LYS A 123 15.05 7.73 -2.02
N ALA A 124 14.17 6.94 -2.63
CA ALA A 124 13.15 7.46 -3.53
C ALA A 124 12.01 8.15 -2.78
N PHE A 125 11.55 7.60 -1.66
CA PHE A 125 10.30 8.01 -1.03
C PHE A 125 10.46 8.76 0.30
N VAL A 126 11.45 8.40 1.12
CA VAL A 126 11.61 9.03 2.46
C VAL A 126 11.78 10.55 2.37
N PRO A 127 12.54 11.14 1.42
CA PRO A 127 12.62 12.58 1.32
C PRO A 127 11.29 13.29 1.07
N TYR A 128 10.36 12.65 0.34
CA TYR A 128 9.02 13.19 0.13
C TYR A 128 8.16 13.09 1.39
N LEU A 129 8.29 12.00 2.12
CA LEU A 129 7.51 11.75 3.33
C LEU A 129 7.95 12.66 4.49
N SER A 130 9.24 12.94 4.60
CA SER A 130 9.76 13.80 5.67
C SER A 130 9.47 15.28 5.47
N LYS A 131 9.18 15.73 4.25
CA LYS A 131 8.79 17.12 3.98
C LYS A 131 7.37 17.47 4.46
N GLY A 132 6.56 16.48 4.80
CA GLY A 132 5.22 16.66 5.35
C GLY A 132 5.18 16.91 6.85
N ASP A 133 6.31 16.95 7.52
CA ASP A 133 6.36 17.17 8.98
C ASP A 133 6.13 18.64 9.36
#